data_24533cc8f98eb60b6483b79826819b90
#
_entry.id   24533cc8f98eb60b6483b79826819b90
#
_cell.length_a   1.000
_cell.length_b   1.000
_cell.length_c   1.000
_cell.angle_alpha   90.00
_cell.angle_beta   90.00
_cell.angle_gamma   90.00
#
_symmetry.space_group_name_H-M   'P 1'
#
loop_
_entity.id
_entity.type
_entity.pdbx_description
1 polymer ?
#
loop_
_entity_poly.entity_id
_entity_poly.type
_entity_poly.pdbx_seq_one_letter_code
_entity_poly.pdbx_strand_id
1 'polypeptide(L)'
;MVAIKNSTIIYKSDKDGCPMTYYGVQQGVYIGWAYNPLIVASKALEYFSKGDLKRVKSCVKIILDHIEKHGDYAVVVYRYPHPYYGLPERWRSCMAQGAALLLFYQVRRLVGNDNDIVSVVRLLLNGFKVRVEDGGLAYDVDGGLWFEEYAHPRGQKKPFVLNGFMYSLIRLYEYYKLSKDEEALDLFELGLRGLKKLIHRFDTGKWTLYDLLGTDASWPKHKLHVEFSRKLYMYTGDGDLGFYYRKFRSYMFGIEGVKHFAKYYSSRMVRKILLLFSSS
;
A
#
# COMPACT_ATOMS: atom_id res chain seq x y z
N MET A 1 16.22 -12.74 -16.35
CA MET A 1 17.26 -12.01 -15.61
C MET A 1 16.68 -11.60 -14.26
N VAL A 2 17.19 -12.13 -13.16
CA VAL A 2 16.71 -11.84 -11.79
C VAL A 2 17.38 -10.55 -11.34
N ALA A 3 16.63 -9.47 -11.22
CA ALA A 3 17.15 -8.21 -10.73
C ALA A 3 16.96 -8.12 -9.20
N ILE A 4 18.04 -8.21 -8.45
CA ILE A 4 18.05 -7.94 -7.00
C ILE A 4 18.22 -6.42 -6.83
N LYS A 5 17.14 -5.69 -6.60
CA LYS A 5 17.19 -4.27 -6.21
C LYS A 5 16.90 -4.12 -4.73
N ASN A 6 17.84 -3.53 -4.02
CA ASN A 6 17.82 -2.84 -2.70
C ASN A 6 16.76 -3.19 -1.61
N SER A 7 15.90 -4.16 -1.79
CA SER A 7 15.02 -4.74 -0.77
C SER A 7 15.19 -6.25 -0.76
N THR A 8 14.90 -6.87 0.37
CA THR A 8 14.91 -8.33 0.54
C THR A 8 13.83 -9.06 -0.29
N ILE A 9 13.11 -8.34 -1.14
CA ILE A 9 12.08 -8.86 -2.01
C ILE A 9 12.73 -9.17 -3.35
N ILE A 10 12.61 -10.42 -3.79
CA ILE A 10 13.12 -10.87 -5.09
C ILE A 10 12.03 -10.57 -6.13
N TYR A 11 12.42 -9.86 -7.17
CA TYR A 11 11.55 -9.55 -8.30
C TYR A 11 12.08 -10.18 -9.58
N LYS A 12 11.19 -10.62 -10.43
CA LYS A 12 11.45 -10.85 -11.84
C LYS A 12 10.38 -10.13 -12.67
N SER A 13 10.67 -9.81 -13.90
CA SER A 13 9.63 -9.46 -14.87
C SER A 13 9.11 -10.71 -15.52
N ASP A 14 7.81 -10.77 -15.79
CA ASP A 14 7.24 -11.73 -16.72
C ASP A 14 7.68 -11.43 -18.17
N LYS A 15 7.20 -12.21 -19.14
CA LYS A 15 7.53 -12.03 -20.56
C LYS A 15 7.12 -10.66 -21.12
N ASP A 16 6.12 -10.01 -20.51
CA ASP A 16 5.55 -8.74 -20.95
C ASP A 16 6.09 -7.55 -20.15
N GLY A 17 7.04 -7.79 -19.24
CA GLY A 17 7.74 -6.77 -18.45
C GLY A 17 7.06 -6.38 -17.14
N CYS A 18 5.97 -7.05 -16.74
CA CYS A 18 5.30 -6.77 -15.46
C CYS A 18 6.02 -7.46 -14.28
N PRO A 19 6.12 -6.81 -13.13
CA PRO A 19 6.85 -7.34 -11.99
C PRO A 19 6.09 -8.46 -11.29
N MET A 20 6.75 -9.59 -11.08
CA MET A 20 6.35 -10.66 -10.17
C MET A 20 7.24 -10.63 -8.92
N THR A 21 6.66 -10.95 -7.78
CA THR A 21 7.32 -10.99 -6.46
C THR A 21 7.45 -12.42 -5.99
N TYR A 22 8.64 -12.80 -5.50
CA TYR A 22 8.84 -14.10 -4.87
C TYR A 22 8.62 -13.99 -3.36
N TYR A 23 7.65 -14.71 -2.86
CA TYR A 23 7.29 -14.76 -1.44
C TYR A 23 7.89 -16.00 -0.72
N GLY A 24 8.24 -17.05 -1.45
CA GLY A 24 8.76 -18.29 -0.88
C GLY A 24 7.79 -18.94 0.07
N VAL A 25 8.31 -19.41 1.22
CA VAL A 25 7.51 -19.95 2.32
C VAL A 25 7.30 -18.85 3.38
N GLN A 26 6.05 -18.59 3.76
CA GLN A 26 5.69 -17.66 4.83
C GLN A 26 4.89 -18.41 5.91
N GLN A 27 5.44 -18.49 7.12
CA GLN A 27 4.81 -19.21 8.25
C GLN A 27 4.31 -20.62 7.85
N GLY A 28 5.14 -21.38 7.13
CA GLY A 28 4.82 -22.73 6.68
C GLY A 28 3.97 -22.83 5.42
N VAL A 29 3.47 -21.72 4.88
CA VAL A 29 2.68 -21.68 3.65
C VAL A 29 3.55 -21.30 2.46
N TYR A 30 3.63 -22.16 1.44
CA TYR A 30 4.33 -21.85 0.19
C TYR A 30 3.48 -21.01 -0.73
N ILE A 31 3.97 -19.80 -1.07
CA ILE A 31 3.31 -18.87 -2.00
C ILE A 31 4.05 -18.85 -3.36
N GLY A 32 5.38 -18.90 -3.33
CA GLY A 32 6.20 -18.85 -4.55
C GLY A 32 6.17 -17.50 -5.25
N TRP A 33 6.10 -17.51 -6.58
CA TRP A 33 6.00 -16.32 -7.42
C TRP A 33 4.54 -15.90 -7.59
N ALA A 34 4.25 -14.63 -7.27
CA ALA A 34 2.91 -14.07 -7.43
C ALA A 34 2.97 -12.60 -7.90
N TYR A 35 1.92 -12.13 -8.54
CA TYR A 35 1.74 -10.71 -8.79
C TYR A 35 1.27 -10.02 -7.50
N ASN A 36 2.01 -8.98 -7.11
CA ASN A 36 1.57 -8.07 -6.05
C ASN A 36 0.86 -6.88 -6.72
N PRO A 37 -0.47 -6.73 -6.57
CA PRO A 37 -1.22 -5.68 -7.27
C PRO A 37 -0.69 -4.27 -7.01
N LEU A 38 -0.25 -3.97 -5.77
CA LEU A 38 0.36 -2.68 -5.45
C LEU A 38 1.63 -2.43 -6.27
N ILE A 39 2.51 -3.45 -6.37
CA ILE A 39 3.79 -3.32 -7.07
C ILE A 39 3.55 -3.22 -8.58
N VAL A 40 2.62 -4.02 -9.12
CA VAL A 40 2.25 -3.98 -10.54
C VAL A 40 1.66 -2.62 -10.89
N ALA A 41 0.69 -2.10 -10.11
CA ALA A 41 0.08 -0.79 -10.36
C ALA A 41 1.09 0.35 -10.23
N SER A 42 1.95 0.32 -9.22
CA SER A 42 3.00 1.33 -9.03
C SER A 42 4.01 1.31 -10.19
N LYS A 43 4.36 0.13 -10.69
CA LYS A 43 5.26 -0.02 -11.83
C LYS A 43 4.62 0.43 -13.14
N ALA A 44 3.32 0.17 -13.31
CA ALA A 44 2.56 0.67 -14.45
C ALA A 44 2.52 2.20 -14.48
N LEU A 45 2.34 2.86 -13.33
CA LEU A 45 2.43 4.32 -13.20
C LEU A 45 3.83 4.85 -13.55
N GLU A 46 4.89 4.13 -13.17
CA GLU A 46 6.26 4.47 -13.57
C GLU A 46 6.46 4.30 -15.09
N TYR A 47 5.96 3.23 -15.70
CA TYR A 47 6.01 3.03 -17.14
C TYR A 47 5.22 4.11 -17.87
N PHE A 48 4.05 4.49 -17.35
CA PHE A 48 3.23 5.56 -17.90
C PHE A 48 4.00 6.90 -17.93
N SER A 49 4.65 7.28 -16.82
CA SER A 49 5.44 8.52 -16.75
C SER A 49 6.64 8.54 -17.71
N LYS A 50 7.07 7.36 -18.17
CA LYS A 50 8.16 7.19 -19.15
C LYS A 50 7.67 7.02 -20.60
N GLY A 51 6.35 7.04 -20.84
CA GLY A 51 5.74 6.82 -22.14
C GLY A 51 5.78 5.38 -22.64
N ASP A 52 6.11 4.39 -21.81
CA ASP A 52 6.14 2.98 -22.17
C ASP A 52 4.74 2.34 -22.14
N LEU A 53 3.92 2.74 -23.12
CA LEU A 53 2.51 2.35 -23.17
C LEU A 53 2.31 0.84 -23.39
N LYS A 54 3.28 0.15 -24.00
CA LYS A 54 3.21 -1.31 -24.17
C LYS A 54 3.20 -2.01 -22.82
N ARG A 55 4.14 -1.68 -21.93
CA ARG A 55 4.20 -2.27 -20.59
C ARG A 55 3.07 -1.79 -19.70
N VAL A 56 2.59 -0.55 -19.88
CA VAL A 56 1.38 -0.07 -19.19
C VAL A 56 0.20 -0.99 -19.48
N LYS A 57 -0.09 -1.27 -20.78
CA LYS A 57 -1.21 -2.15 -21.19
C LYS A 57 -1.10 -3.54 -20.58
N SER A 58 0.10 -4.14 -20.57
CA SER A 58 0.33 -5.46 -19.96
C SER A 58 0.05 -5.46 -18.46
N CYS A 59 0.56 -4.48 -17.72
CA CYS A 59 0.32 -4.37 -16.29
C CYS A 59 -1.14 -4.04 -15.94
N VAL A 60 -1.82 -3.22 -16.75
CA VAL A 60 -3.26 -2.93 -16.61
C VAL A 60 -4.07 -4.21 -16.71
N LYS A 61 -3.78 -5.08 -17.67
CA LYS A 61 -4.46 -6.38 -17.80
C LYS A 61 -4.33 -7.22 -16.54
N ILE A 62 -3.11 -7.30 -15.96
CA ILE A 62 -2.89 -8.02 -14.71
C ILE A 62 -3.71 -7.41 -13.56
N ILE A 63 -3.77 -6.07 -13.46
CA ILE A 63 -4.57 -5.43 -12.40
C ILE A 63 -6.07 -5.68 -12.61
N LEU A 64 -6.57 -5.66 -13.85
CA LEU A 64 -7.96 -6.02 -14.15
C LEU A 64 -8.30 -7.44 -13.67
N ASP A 65 -7.40 -8.40 -13.84
CA ASP A 65 -7.58 -9.77 -13.36
C ASP A 65 -7.62 -9.85 -11.81
N HIS A 66 -7.12 -8.83 -11.10
CA HIS A 66 -7.16 -8.72 -9.63
C HIS A 66 -8.31 -7.86 -9.12
N ILE A 67 -9.17 -7.32 -9.98
CA ILE A 67 -10.34 -6.54 -9.59
C ILE A 67 -11.55 -7.47 -9.45
N GLU A 68 -12.23 -7.35 -8.31
CA GLU A 68 -13.53 -7.96 -8.06
C GLU A 68 -14.60 -6.89 -7.99
N LYS A 69 -15.62 -7.01 -8.87
CA LYS A 69 -16.76 -6.10 -8.92
C LYS A 69 -17.92 -6.66 -8.08
N HIS A 70 -18.55 -5.80 -7.27
CA HIS A 70 -19.66 -6.13 -6.37
C HIS A 70 -20.75 -5.05 -6.49
N GLY A 71 -21.57 -5.13 -7.52
CA GLY A 71 -22.61 -4.13 -7.76
C GLY A 71 -22.01 -2.75 -8.03
N ASP A 72 -22.13 -1.85 -7.05
CA ASP A 72 -21.74 -0.44 -7.12
C ASP A 72 -20.31 -0.13 -6.64
N TYR A 73 -19.53 -1.16 -6.24
CA TYR A 73 -18.14 -1.01 -5.86
C TYR A 73 -17.25 -2.11 -6.44
N ALA A 74 -15.94 -1.88 -6.42
CA ALA A 74 -14.94 -2.88 -6.76
C ALA A 74 -13.73 -2.79 -5.81
N VAL A 75 -13.07 -3.93 -5.62
CA VAL A 75 -11.86 -4.02 -4.79
C VAL A 75 -10.74 -4.74 -5.52
N VAL A 76 -9.51 -4.33 -5.22
CA VAL A 76 -8.30 -5.02 -5.68
C VAL A 76 -7.94 -6.11 -4.69
N VAL A 77 -7.95 -7.37 -5.14
CA VAL A 77 -7.69 -8.54 -4.31
C VAL A 77 -6.33 -9.17 -4.58
N TYR A 78 -5.76 -9.78 -3.55
CA TYR A 78 -4.55 -10.57 -3.64
C TYR A 78 -4.91 -12.05 -3.78
N ARG A 79 -4.38 -12.71 -4.82
CA ARG A 79 -4.69 -14.11 -5.16
C ARG A 79 -3.76 -15.12 -4.47
N TYR A 80 -3.33 -14.80 -3.27
CA TYR A 80 -2.52 -15.64 -2.40
C TYR A 80 -2.77 -15.27 -0.93
N PRO A 81 -2.60 -16.22 0.02
CA PRO A 81 -2.86 -15.96 1.42
C PRO A 81 -1.83 -15.01 2.04
N HIS A 82 -2.19 -14.36 3.15
CA HIS A 82 -1.29 -13.59 4.00
C HIS A 82 -1.18 -14.21 5.39
N PRO A 83 -0.28 -15.21 5.59
CA PRO A 83 -0.26 -16.04 6.80
C PRO A 83 0.02 -15.26 8.08
N TYR A 84 0.81 -14.17 8.03
CA TYR A 84 1.13 -13.36 9.21
C TYR A 84 -0.12 -12.77 9.88
N TYR A 85 -1.10 -12.33 9.11
CA TYR A 85 -2.38 -11.84 9.62
C TYR A 85 -3.50 -12.91 9.58
N GLY A 86 -3.18 -14.13 9.16
CA GLY A 86 -4.16 -15.22 9.06
C GLY A 86 -5.20 -14.99 7.98
N LEU A 87 -4.86 -14.27 6.90
CA LEU A 87 -5.80 -13.97 5.83
C LEU A 87 -5.73 -15.04 4.74
N PRO A 88 -6.89 -15.57 4.29
CA PRO A 88 -6.96 -16.42 3.12
C PRO A 88 -6.69 -15.63 1.85
N GLU A 89 -6.69 -16.29 0.68
CA GLU A 89 -6.70 -15.60 -0.61
C GLU A 89 -7.87 -14.61 -0.72
N ARG A 90 -7.76 -13.66 -1.65
CA ARG A 90 -8.74 -12.60 -1.92
C ARG A 90 -8.85 -11.54 -0.80
N TRP A 91 -7.80 -11.40 0.03
CA TRP A 91 -7.68 -10.24 0.89
C TRP A 91 -7.39 -8.97 0.08
N ARG A 92 -7.72 -7.82 0.64
CA ARG A 92 -7.69 -6.52 -0.01
C ARG A 92 -6.67 -5.61 0.65
N SER A 93 -6.23 -4.59 -0.11
CA SER A 93 -5.33 -3.58 0.43
C SER A 93 -5.69 -2.20 -0.05
N CYS A 94 -5.86 -1.26 0.88
CA CYS A 94 -6.08 0.15 0.56
C CYS A 94 -4.92 0.74 -0.26
N MET A 95 -3.69 0.22 -0.10
CA MET A 95 -2.55 0.65 -0.92
C MET A 95 -2.72 0.25 -2.38
N ALA A 96 -3.07 -1.02 -2.63
CA ALA A 96 -3.30 -1.52 -4.00
C ALA A 96 -4.50 -0.83 -4.64
N GLN A 97 -5.56 -0.63 -3.87
CA GLN A 97 -6.76 0.10 -4.29
C GLN A 97 -6.43 1.53 -4.75
N GLY A 98 -5.71 2.30 -3.94
CA GLY A 98 -5.33 3.67 -4.27
C GLY A 98 -4.38 3.76 -5.46
N ALA A 99 -3.44 2.82 -5.58
CA ALA A 99 -2.53 2.76 -6.73
C ALA A 99 -3.28 2.40 -8.03
N ALA A 100 -4.22 1.43 -7.97
CA ALA A 100 -5.05 1.04 -9.12
C ALA A 100 -6.01 2.18 -9.53
N LEU A 101 -6.67 2.84 -8.56
CA LEU A 101 -7.53 4.00 -8.82
C LEU A 101 -6.80 5.07 -9.65
N LEU A 102 -5.60 5.45 -9.21
CA LEU A 102 -4.78 6.44 -9.91
C LEU A 102 -4.32 5.95 -11.28
N LEU A 103 -3.91 4.68 -11.40
CA LEU A 103 -3.51 4.07 -12.67
C LEU A 103 -4.66 4.11 -13.68
N PHE A 104 -5.84 3.58 -13.33
CA PHE A 104 -6.99 3.54 -14.24
C PHE A 104 -7.47 4.92 -14.63
N TYR A 105 -7.43 5.88 -13.72
CA TYR A 105 -7.73 7.28 -14.06
C TYR A 105 -6.78 7.84 -15.12
N GLN A 106 -5.48 7.55 -15.04
CA GLN A 106 -4.50 8.01 -16.01
C GLN A 106 -4.63 7.29 -17.36
N VAL A 107 -4.86 5.98 -17.34
CA VAL A 107 -5.04 5.16 -18.54
C VAL A 107 -6.30 5.56 -19.33
N ARG A 108 -7.41 5.93 -18.66
CA ARG A 108 -8.64 6.37 -19.34
C ARG A 108 -8.41 7.53 -20.30
N ARG A 109 -7.44 8.41 -20.00
CA ARG A 109 -7.09 9.56 -20.87
C ARG A 109 -6.39 9.13 -22.17
N LEU A 110 -5.84 7.91 -22.21
CA LEU A 110 -5.17 7.35 -23.37
C LEU A 110 -6.10 6.55 -24.27
N VAL A 111 -7.12 5.93 -23.70
CA VAL A 111 -8.03 5.01 -24.40
C VAL A 111 -9.33 5.73 -24.85
N GLY A 112 -9.47 7.03 -24.53
CA GLY A 112 -10.69 7.77 -24.79
C GLY A 112 -11.80 7.40 -23.79
N ASN A 113 -13.06 7.66 -24.17
CA ASN A 113 -14.24 7.33 -23.35
C ASN A 113 -14.57 5.83 -23.44
N ASP A 114 -13.61 4.95 -23.11
CA ASP A 114 -13.93 3.54 -22.87
C ASP A 114 -14.76 3.47 -21.58
N ASN A 115 -16.08 3.31 -21.74
CA ASN A 115 -17.03 3.26 -20.64
C ASN A 115 -16.67 2.22 -19.57
N ASP A 116 -16.00 1.15 -19.95
CA ASP A 116 -15.55 0.10 -19.02
C ASP A 116 -14.48 0.62 -18.05
N ILE A 117 -13.51 1.41 -18.53
CA ILE A 117 -12.44 1.96 -17.67
C ILE A 117 -12.97 3.08 -16.78
N VAL A 118 -13.86 3.94 -17.28
CA VAL A 118 -14.51 4.97 -16.48
C VAL A 118 -15.34 4.34 -15.36
N SER A 119 -16.08 3.28 -15.67
CA SER A 119 -16.84 2.51 -14.68
C SER A 119 -15.92 1.93 -13.60
N VAL A 120 -14.79 1.32 -13.99
CA VAL A 120 -13.80 0.74 -13.04
C VAL A 120 -13.27 1.81 -12.07
N VAL A 121 -12.94 3.02 -12.55
CA VAL A 121 -12.46 4.12 -11.69
C VAL A 121 -13.48 4.45 -10.61
N ARG A 122 -14.76 4.60 -10.98
CA ARG A 122 -15.85 4.90 -10.04
C ARG A 122 -16.06 3.77 -9.04
N LEU A 123 -16.09 2.53 -9.51
CA LEU A 123 -16.24 1.36 -8.65
C LEU A 123 -15.08 1.21 -7.66
N LEU A 124 -13.84 1.48 -8.07
CA LEU A 124 -12.66 1.45 -7.18
C LEU A 124 -12.74 2.55 -6.12
N LEU A 125 -13.19 3.76 -6.47
CA LEU A 125 -13.40 4.83 -5.48
C LEU A 125 -14.45 4.41 -4.44
N ASN A 126 -15.57 3.82 -4.89
CA ASN A 126 -16.63 3.33 -4.01
C ASN A 126 -16.13 2.23 -3.04
N GLY A 127 -15.15 1.41 -3.43
CA GLY A 127 -14.56 0.39 -2.56
C GLY A 127 -13.96 0.94 -1.27
N PHE A 128 -13.56 2.22 -1.23
CA PHE A 128 -13.12 2.91 0.00
C PHE A 128 -14.27 3.29 0.94
N LYS A 129 -15.51 3.33 0.45
CA LYS A 129 -16.70 3.68 1.25
C LYS A 129 -17.27 2.46 2.00
N VAL A 130 -16.99 1.27 1.48
CA VAL A 130 -17.56 0.00 1.98
C VAL A 130 -16.75 -0.50 3.18
N ARG A 131 -17.45 -0.99 4.21
CA ARG A 131 -16.82 -1.55 5.40
C ARG A 131 -16.08 -2.84 5.07
N VAL A 132 -15.03 -3.13 5.85
CA VAL A 132 -14.25 -4.38 5.68
C VAL A 132 -15.14 -5.61 5.84
N GLU A 133 -16.06 -5.56 6.79
CA GLU A 133 -17.03 -6.62 7.06
C GLU A 133 -17.94 -6.91 5.84
N ASP A 134 -18.26 -5.87 5.06
CA ASP A 134 -19.11 -5.93 3.86
C ASP A 134 -18.31 -6.14 2.58
N GLY A 135 -17.01 -6.36 2.71
CA GLY A 135 -16.15 -6.65 1.57
C GLY A 135 -15.40 -5.46 0.99
N GLY A 136 -15.40 -4.31 1.65
CA GLY A 136 -14.62 -3.13 1.29
C GLY A 136 -13.33 -2.99 2.07
N LEU A 137 -12.96 -1.72 2.38
CA LEU A 137 -11.66 -1.35 2.96
C LEU A 137 -11.79 -0.52 4.24
N ALA A 138 -12.97 -0.02 4.59
CA ALA A 138 -13.15 0.97 5.64
C ALA A 138 -13.47 0.36 7.01
N TYR A 139 -12.90 0.95 8.06
CA TYR A 139 -13.39 0.88 9.43
C TYR A 139 -13.83 2.27 9.90
N ASP A 140 -14.88 2.33 10.71
CA ASP A 140 -15.28 3.55 11.40
C ASP A 140 -14.32 3.86 12.54
N VAL A 141 -13.92 5.13 12.64
CA VAL A 141 -13.06 5.64 13.71
C VAL A 141 -13.60 7.00 14.13
N ASP A 142 -14.46 7.02 15.13
CA ASP A 142 -14.95 8.22 15.84
C ASP A 142 -15.04 9.50 14.96
N GLY A 143 -15.99 9.51 14.02
CA GLY A 143 -16.22 10.61 13.08
C GLY A 143 -15.26 10.68 11.89
N GLY A 144 -14.42 9.67 11.70
CA GLY A 144 -13.54 9.48 10.55
C GLY A 144 -13.57 8.05 10.02
N LEU A 145 -12.72 7.78 9.04
CA LEU A 145 -12.53 6.45 8.46
C LEU A 145 -11.07 6.01 8.58
N TRP A 146 -10.87 4.69 8.67
CA TRP A 146 -9.57 4.06 8.49
C TRP A 146 -9.66 3.08 7.32
N PHE A 147 -8.76 3.19 6.35
CA PHE A 147 -8.67 2.25 5.22
C PHE A 147 -7.59 1.22 5.49
N GLU A 148 -7.98 -0.06 5.50
CA GLU A 148 -7.11 -1.14 5.97
C GLU A 148 -6.18 -1.67 4.86
N GLU A 149 -4.89 -1.87 5.23
CA GLU A 149 -3.90 -2.48 4.33
C GLU A 149 -4.12 -3.99 4.17
N TYR A 150 -4.59 -4.67 5.21
CA TYR A 150 -4.82 -6.11 5.24
C TYR A 150 -6.27 -6.43 5.60
N ALA A 151 -7.17 -6.17 4.65
CA ALA A 151 -8.62 -6.29 4.82
C ALA A 151 -9.15 -7.61 4.28
N HIS A 152 -10.02 -8.26 5.05
CA HIS A 152 -10.81 -9.41 4.62
C HIS A 152 -12.07 -9.51 5.49
N PRO A 153 -13.29 -9.78 4.93
CA PRO A 153 -14.54 -9.85 5.72
C PRO A 153 -14.50 -10.87 6.85
N ARG A 154 -13.72 -11.95 6.66
CA ARG A 154 -13.51 -13.00 7.68
C ARG A 154 -12.23 -12.80 8.47
N GLY A 155 -11.57 -11.64 8.34
CA GLY A 155 -10.35 -11.32 9.07
C GLY A 155 -10.63 -11.18 10.56
N GLN A 156 -9.96 -12.00 11.39
CA GLN A 156 -10.13 -11.93 12.85
C GLN A 156 -9.36 -10.77 13.48
N LYS A 157 -8.31 -10.31 12.80
CA LYS A 157 -7.44 -9.22 13.26
C LYS A 157 -7.80 -7.93 12.55
N LYS A 158 -7.77 -6.82 13.29
CA LYS A 158 -7.87 -5.46 12.76
C LYS A 158 -6.51 -4.78 12.97
N PRO A 159 -5.54 -4.95 12.04
CA PRO A 159 -4.16 -4.52 12.28
C PRO A 159 -4.00 -3.01 12.35
N PHE A 160 -4.77 -2.24 11.61
CA PHE A 160 -4.61 -0.79 11.52
C PHE A 160 -3.17 -0.41 11.16
N VAL A 161 -2.74 -0.73 9.92
CA VAL A 161 -1.36 -0.52 9.47
C VAL A 161 -1.13 0.93 9.04
N LEU A 162 -0.21 1.63 9.73
CA LEU A 162 -0.04 3.07 9.58
C LEU A 162 0.45 3.49 8.17
N ASN A 163 1.51 2.87 7.66
CA ASN A 163 2.05 3.26 6.35
C ASN A 163 1.08 2.97 5.20
N GLY A 164 0.34 1.86 5.27
CA GLY A 164 -0.64 1.51 4.25
C GLY A 164 -1.79 2.50 4.21
N PHE A 165 -2.28 2.87 5.37
CA PHE A 165 -3.33 3.87 5.51
C PHE A 165 -2.87 5.25 4.99
N MET A 166 -1.74 5.77 5.47
CA MET A 166 -1.23 7.06 5.00
C MET A 166 -0.95 7.07 3.48
N TYR A 167 -0.46 5.95 2.93
CA TYR A 167 -0.27 5.82 1.48
C TYR A 167 -1.59 5.95 0.73
N SER A 168 -2.67 5.30 1.21
CA SER A 168 -3.98 5.38 0.57
C SER A 168 -4.54 6.81 0.58
N LEU A 169 -4.37 7.56 1.68
CA LEU A 169 -4.73 8.98 1.75
C LEU A 169 -3.98 9.81 0.72
N ILE A 170 -2.67 9.58 0.59
CA ILE A 170 -1.85 10.26 -0.43
C ILE A 170 -2.41 9.98 -1.83
N ARG A 171 -2.79 8.73 -2.15
CA ARG A 171 -3.34 8.36 -3.46
C ARG A 171 -4.72 8.94 -3.71
N LEU A 172 -5.60 8.98 -2.72
CA LEU A 172 -6.91 9.65 -2.82
C LEU A 172 -6.75 11.14 -3.12
N TYR A 173 -5.84 11.82 -2.41
CA TYR A 173 -5.59 13.24 -2.66
C TYR A 173 -4.95 13.49 -4.04
N GLU A 174 -4.00 12.67 -4.47
CA GLU A 174 -3.40 12.76 -5.81
C GLU A 174 -4.46 12.52 -6.90
N TYR A 175 -5.36 11.56 -6.69
CA TYR A 175 -6.49 11.34 -7.58
C TYR A 175 -7.40 12.57 -7.63
N TYR A 176 -7.81 13.11 -6.47
CA TYR A 176 -8.60 14.36 -6.40
C TYR A 176 -7.93 15.53 -7.14
N LYS A 177 -6.64 15.73 -6.94
CA LYS A 177 -5.89 16.82 -7.61
C LYS A 177 -5.96 16.73 -9.14
N LEU A 178 -6.01 15.52 -9.69
CA LEU A 178 -6.07 15.27 -11.12
C LEU A 178 -7.52 15.24 -11.66
N SER A 179 -8.45 14.67 -10.91
CA SER A 179 -9.85 14.43 -11.35
C SER A 179 -10.79 15.56 -11.00
N LYS A 180 -10.53 16.27 -9.90
CA LYS A 180 -11.45 17.20 -9.24
C LYS A 180 -12.74 16.51 -8.75
N ASP A 181 -12.63 15.21 -8.43
CA ASP A 181 -13.74 14.42 -7.89
C ASP A 181 -13.89 14.72 -6.39
N GLU A 182 -14.93 15.44 -6.01
CA GLU A 182 -15.18 15.87 -4.63
C GLU A 182 -15.40 14.69 -3.68
N GLU A 183 -15.95 13.56 -4.17
CA GLU A 183 -16.08 12.37 -3.31
C GLU A 183 -14.71 11.80 -2.89
N ALA A 184 -13.68 11.93 -3.72
CA ALA A 184 -12.34 11.54 -3.36
C ALA A 184 -11.72 12.48 -2.30
N LEU A 185 -12.08 13.79 -2.35
CA LEU A 185 -11.71 14.74 -1.31
C LEU A 185 -12.41 14.42 0.01
N ASP A 186 -13.72 14.15 -0.01
CA ASP A 186 -14.48 13.76 1.17
C ASP A 186 -13.89 12.52 1.86
N LEU A 187 -13.55 11.50 1.07
CA LEU A 187 -12.89 10.28 1.58
C LEU A 187 -11.51 10.58 2.17
N PHE A 188 -10.73 11.45 1.53
CA PHE A 188 -9.44 11.90 2.05
C PHE A 188 -9.62 12.62 3.40
N GLU A 189 -10.58 13.53 3.52
CA GLU A 189 -10.84 14.28 4.76
C GLU A 189 -11.37 13.38 5.88
N LEU A 190 -12.28 12.43 5.55
CA LEU A 190 -12.73 11.40 6.50
C LEU A 190 -11.55 10.56 7.00
N GLY A 191 -10.65 10.18 6.10
CA GLY A 191 -9.44 9.46 6.45
C GLY A 191 -8.48 10.31 7.29
N LEU A 192 -8.30 11.60 6.99
CA LEU A 192 -7.47 12.49 7.83
C LEU A 192 -8.02 12.59 9.25
N ARG A 193 -9.34 12.67 9.43
CA ARG A 193 -9.94 12.64 10.77
C ARG A 193 -9.61 11.33 11.49
N GLY A 194 -9.72 10.18 10.81
CA GLY A 194 -9.33 8.88 11.35
C GLY A 194 -7.85 8.81 11.72
N LEU A 195 -6.96 9.35 10.86
CA LEU A 195 -5.51 9.42 11.15
C LEU A 195 -5.23 10.23 12.40
N LYS A 196 -5.79 11.42 12.52
CA LYS A 196 -5.59 12.31 13.68
C LYS A 196 -6.07 11.69 14.98
N LYS A 197 -7.14 10.90 14.95
CA LYS A 197 -7.64 10.15 16.11
C LYS A 197 -6.71 9.04 16.58
N LEU A 198 -5.98 8.39 15.66
CA LEU A 198 -5.22 7.19 16.00
C LEU A 198 -3.69 7.36 15.94
N ILE A 199 -3.15 8.39 15.29
CA ILE A 199 -1.71 8.52 15.04
C ILE A 199 -0.87 8.48 16.34
N HIS A 200 -1.39 9.01 17.43
CA HIS A 200 -0.73 8.98 18.73
C HIS A 200 -0.51 7.56 19.26
N ARG A 201 -1.36 6.59 18.90
CA ARG A 201 -1.26 5.19 19.32
C ARG A 201 -0.10 4.44 18.64
N PHE A 202 0.42 4.98 17.54
CA PHE A 202 1.60 4.44 16.86
C PHE A 202 2.91 5.01 17.42
N ASP A 203 2.84 5.97 18.32
CA ASP A 203 3.99 6.65 18.88
C ASP A 203 4.40 5.99 20.20
N THR A 204 5.54 5.31 20.23
CA THR A 204 6.09 4.68 21.44
C THR A 204 6.94 5.65 22.30
N GLY A 205 7.03 6.93 21.91
CA GLY A 205 7.90 7.91 22.54
C GLY A 205 9.37 7.86 22.10
N LYS A 206 9.78 6.81 21.39
CA LYS A 206 11.16 6.59 20.90
C LYS A 206 11.25 5.93 19.54
N TRP A 207 10.14 5.35 19.04
CA TRP A 207 9.99 4.70 17.75
C TRP A 207 8.53 4.73 17.30
N THR A 208 8.19 4.08 16.16
CA THR A 208 6.79 3.92 15.77
C THR A 208 6.39 2.45 15.68
N LEU A 209 5.15 2.16 16.01
CA LEU A 209 4.52 0.89 15.69
C LEU A 209 4.18 0.84 14.20
N TYR A 210 4.29 -0.36 13.61
CA TYR A 210 3.84 -0.66 12.25
C TYR A 210 2.33 -0.78 12.17
N ASP A 211 1.76 -1.47 13.18
CA ASP A 211 0.33 -1.74 13.33
C ASP A 211 -0.12 -1.57 14.79
N LEU A 212 -1.42 -1.53 15.02
CA LEU A 212 -1.98 -1.45 16.39
C LEU A 212 -2.08 -2.81 17.09
N LEU A 213 -1.52 -3.88 16.52
CA LEU A 213 -1.30 -5.16 17.20
C LEU A 213 0.01 -5.16 18.02
N GLY A 214 0.76 -4.05 17.98
CA GLY A 214 1.97 -3.86 18.77
C GLY A 214 3.27 -4.22 18.04
N THR A 215 3.24 -4.38 16.71
CA THR A 215 4.44 -4.69 15.91
C THR A 215 5.28 -3.42 15.73
N ASP A 216 6.54 -3.44 16.13
CA ASP A 216 7.46 -2.34 15.84
C ASP A 216 7.67 -2.16 14.33
N ALA A 217 7.68 -0.92 13.88
CA ALA A 217 8.04 -0.62 12.51
C ALA A 217 9.51 -0.99 12.24
N SER A 218 9.78 -1.79 11.21
CA SER A 218 11.15 -1.94 10.73
C SER A 218 11.71 -0.60 10.24
N TRP A 219 13.04 -0.46 10.17
CA TRP A 219 13.68 0.78 9.71
C TRP A 219 13.06 1.35 8.42
N PRO A 220 12.87 0.58 7.32
CA PRO A 220 12.25 1.13 6.12
C PRO A 220 10.77 1.50 6.32
N LYS A 221 10.04 0.81 7.17
CA LYS A 221 8.63 1.15 7.48
C LYS A 221 8.52 2.43 8.29
N HIS A 222 9.37 2.61 9.30
CA HIS A 222 9.46 3.86 10.03
C HIS A 222 9.83 5.04 9.12
N LYS A 223 10.78 4.85 8.20
CA LYS A 223 11.13 5.85 7.20
C LYS A 223 9.90 6.25 6.34
N LEU A 224 9.07 5.29 5.94
CA LEU A 224 7.81 5.58 5.26
C LEU A 224 6.84 6.37 6.14
N HIS A 225 6.75 6.08 7.46
CA HIS A 225 5.93 6.89 8.37
C HIS A 225 6.37 8.36 8.37
N VAL A 226 7.67 8.61 8.41
CA VAL A 226 8.23 9.97 8.34
C VAL A 226 7.91 10.64 7.00
N GLU A 227 8.16 9.94 5.88
CA GLU A 227 7.95 10.48 4.54
C GLU A 227 6.46 10.77 4.26
N PHE A 228 5.57 9.86 4.66
CA PHE A 228 4.14 10.02 4.42
C PHE A 228 3.51 11.07 5.33
N SER A 229 3.92 11.14 6.60
CA SER A 229 3.49 12.23 7.49
C SER A 229 3.93 13.60 6.95
N ARG A 230 5.17 13.70 6.44
CA ARG A 230 5.65 14.92 5.77
C ARG A 230 4.80 15.28 4.56
N LYS A 231 4.50 14.28 3.71
CA LYS A 231 3.74 14.49 2.47
C LYS A 231 2.31 14.95 2.77
N LEU A 232 1.65 14.32 3.74
CA LEU A 232 0.31 14.72 4.18
C LEU A 232 0.33 16.13 4.80
N TYR A 233 1.33 16.46 5.62
CA TYR A 233 1.52 17.82 6.12
C TYR A 233 1.66 18.85 4.98
N MET A 234 2.46 18.54 3.95
CA MET A 234 2.61 19.42 2.79
C MET A 234 1.32 19.60 1.98
N TYR A 235 0.45 18.60 1.97
CA TYR A 235 -0.83 18.69 1.27
C TYR A 235 -1.88 19.50 2.02
N THR A 236 -1.86 19.47 3.35
CA THR A 236 -2.94 19.99 4.19
C THR A 236 -2.57 21.24 5.00
N GLY A 237 -1.27 21.45 5.26
CA GLY A 237 -0.82 22.45 6.25
C GLY A 237 -1.15 22.09 7.70
N ASP A 238 -1.67 20.88 7.98
CA ASP A 238 -2.16 20.48 9.30
C ASP A 238 -1.04 20.40 10.34
N GLY A 239 -1.19 21.17 11.43
CA GLY A 239 -0.17 21.30 12.49
C GLY A 239 0.15 19.99 13.22
N ASP A 240 -0.85 19.11 13.44
CA ASP A 240 -0.68 17.82 14.10
C ASP A 240 0.17 16.90 13.24
N LEU A 241 -0.08 16.84 11.91
CA LEU A 241 0.73 16.07 10.98
C LEU A 241 2.16 16.61 10.91
N GLY A 242 2.32 17.93 10.94
CA GLY A 242 3.63 18.58 11.04
C GLY A 242 4.38 18.23 12.33
N PHE A 243 3.67 18.16 13.45
CA PHE A 243 4.23 17.70 14.73
C PHE A 243 4.71 16.26 14.67
N TYR A 244 3.86 15.31 14.22
CA TYR A 244 4.24 13.90 14.12
C TYR A 244 5.34 13.65 13.08
N TYR A 245 5.35 14.37 11.96
CA TYR A 245 6.47 14.32 11.01
C TYR A 245 7.80 14.64 11.69
N ARG A 246 7.89 15.77 12.43
CA ARG A 246 9.13 16.17 13.12
C ARG A 246 9.50 15.18 14.23
N LYS A 247 8.50 14.72 15.00
CA LYS A 247 8.70 13.78 16.09
C LYS A 247 9.20 12.43 15.60
N PHE A 248 8.55 11.82 14.59
CA PHE A 248 8.98 10.54 14.03
C PHE A 248 10.34 10.66 13.34
N ARG A 249 10.60 11.78 12.66
CA ARG A 249 11.93 12.04 12.07
C ARG A 249 13.03 12.09 13.13
N SER A 250 12.79 12.68 14.30
CA SER A 250 13.78 12.75 15.39
C SER A 250 14.18 11.37 15.91
N TYR A 251 13.28 10.41 15.93
CA TYR A 251 13.56 9.04 16.36
C TYR A 251 14.60 8.32 15.50
N MET A 252 14.71 8.68 14.21
CA MET A 252 15.71 8.08 13.32
C MET A 252 17.16 8.33 13.78
N PHE A 253 17.39 9.40 14.53
CA PHE A 253 18.71 9.82 15.04
C PHE A 253 18.93 9.45 16.51
N GLY A 254 17.92 8.90 17.17
CA GLY A 254 18.01 8.43 18.55
C GLY A 254 18.58 7.00 18.64
N ILE A 255 18.79 6.54 19.87
CA ILE A 255 19.35 5.20 20.18
C ILE A 255 18.53 4.09 19.51
N GLU A 256 17.20 4.14 19.58
CA GLU A 256 16.34 3.14 18.94
C GLU A 256 16.46 3.17 17.42
N GLY A 257 16.56 4.36 16.83
CA GLY A 257 16.83 4.51 15.38
C GLY A 257 18.10 3.80 14.96
N VAL A 258 19.18 4.01 15.69
CA VAL A 258 20.47 3.34 15.41
C VAL A 258 20.34 1.81 15.56
N LYS A 259 19.65 1.31 16.60
CA LYS A 259 19.40 -0.14 16.80
C LYS A 259 18.61 -0.74 15.65
N HIS A 260 17.50 -0.12 15.25
CA HIS A 260 16.66 -0.59 14.13
C HIS A 260 17.41 -0.54 12.80
N PHE A 261 18.23 0.49 12.58
CA PHE A 261 19.10 0.60 11.42
C PHE A 261 20.11 -0.56 11.38
N ALA A 262 20.87 -0.76 12.45
CA ALA A 262 21.85 -1.83 12.54
C ALA A 262 21.22 -3.23 12.35
N LYS A 263 20.10 -3.51 13.01
CA LYS A 263 19.33 -4.76 12.85
C LYS A 263 18.89 -4.98 11.39
N TYR A 264 18.42 -3.95 10.73
CA TYR A 264 17.96 -4.05 9.33
C TYR A 264 19.12 -4.35 8.38
N TYR A 265 20.26 -3.67 8.52
CA TYR A 265 21.39 -3.85 7.61
C TYR A 265 22.18 -5.12 7.90
N SER A 266 22.35 -5.52 9.17
CA SER A 266 22.99 -6.82 9.53
C SER A 266 22.19 -8.01 8.99
N SER A 267 20.88 -8.02 9.13
CA SER A 267 20.01 -9.07 8.58
C SER A 267 20.09 -9.17 7.06
N ARG A 268 20.25 -8.04 6.36
CA ARG A 268 20.45 -8.02 4.90
C ARG A 268 21.81 -8.56 4.48
N MET A 269 22.86 -8.26 5.24
CA MET A 269 24.21 -8.74 4.95
C MET A 269 24.28 -10.27 5.11
N VAL A 270 23.73 -10.81 6.20
CA VAL A 270 23.63 -12.25 6.42
C VAL A 270 22.85 -12.95 5.31
N ARG A 271 21.70 -12.41 4.89
CA ARG A 271 20.94 -13.00 3.78
C ARG A 271 21.67 -12.95 2.44
N LYS A 272 22.42 -11.87 2.14
CA LYS A 272 23.24 -11.81 0.93
C LYS A 272 24.32 -12.91 0.93
N ILE A 273 24.96 -13.13 2.06
CA ILE A 273 25.96 -14.18 2.22
C ILE A 273 25.34 -15.57 2.01
N LEU A 274 24.20 -15.86 2.65
CA LEU A 274 23.50 -17.13 2.49
C LEU A 274 23.06 -17.40 1.04
N LEU A 275 22.63 -16.37 0.30
CA LEU A 275 22.27 -16.50 -1.12
C LEU A 275 23.48 -16.81 -2.02
N LEU A 276 24.67 -16.32 -1.67
CA LEU A 276 25.90 -16.65 -2.40
C LEU A 276 26.31 -18.12 -2.23
N PHE A 277 26.03 -18.72 -1.05
CA PHE A 277 26.33 -20.13 -0.78
C PHE A 277 25.21 -21.10 -1.22
N SER A 278 24.01 -20.62 -1.53
CA SER A 278 22.90 -21.45 -2.02
C SER A 278 22.82 -21.54 -3.56
N SER A 279 23.68 -20.82 -4.26
CA SER A 279 23.78 -20.81 -5.72
C SER A 279 25.02 -21.55 -6.25
N SER A 280 25.75 -22.22 -5.37
CA SER A 280 26.79 -23.22 -5.65
C SER A 280 26.24 -24.62 -5.37
#